data_dcb943abb81ce31ae0d6116c3886afe2
#
_entry.id   dcb943abb81ce31ae0d6116c3886afe2
#
_cell.length_a   1.000
_cell.length_b   1.000
_cell.length_c   1.000
_cell.angle_alpha   90.00
_cell.angle_beta   90.00
_cell.angle_gamma   90.00
#
_symmetry.space_group_name_H-M   'P 1'
#
loop_
_entity.id
_entity.type
_entity.pdbx_description
1 polymer ?
#
loop_
_entity_poly.entity_id
_entity_poly.type
_entity_poly.pdbx_seq_one_letter_code
_entity_poly.pdbx_strand_id
1 'polypeptide(L)'
;MTKMCEILFRGKEKNSGKWIYGDLRHISDGCGGYILCIVDNTNGRNNDVTGVEVIPETVGQFTGLPDKNGVKIFEGDIVKGIAYSATKTGVIVWIDEISSFGVRYVNAPNPTAWENSSILRCVSMGKTDEFAAEVIGNIHDDPELLGGDPNAQM
;
A
#
# COMPACT_ATOMS: atom_id res chain seq x y z
N MET A 1 22.93 3.98 16.41
CA MET A 1 22.01 4.91 15.70
C MET A 1 20.74 4.17 15.36
N THR A 2 19.62 4.67 15.83
CA THR A 2 18.31 4.12 15.44
C THR A 2 18.05 4.50 13.98
N LYS A 3 17.89 3.51 13.09
CA LYS A 3 17.53 3.76 11.70
C LYS A 3 16.13 4.34 11.67
N MET A 4 15.97 5.54 11.12
CA MET A 4 14.63 6.09 10.90
C MET A 4 13.86 5.23 9.89
N CYS A 5 12.57 5.06 10.14
CA CYS A 5 11.69 4.47 9.15
C CYS A 5 11.57 5.40 7.95
N GLU A 6 11.75 4.87 6.75
CA GLU A 6 11.53 5.63 5.53
C GLU A 6 10.04 5.96 5.41
N ILE A 7 9.72 7.24 5.32
CA ILE A 7 8.36 7.70 5.07
C ILE A 7 8.26 8.01 3.59
N LEU A 8 7.39 7.27 2.89
CA LEU A 8 7.23 7.39 1.45
C LEU A 8 5.77 7.13 1.11
N PHE A 9 5.23 7.92 0.20
CA PHE A 9 3.88 7.76 -0.35
C PHE A 9 3.94 7.49 -1.84
N ARG A 10 2.88 6.90 -2.37
CA ARG A 10 2.62 6.83 -3.81
C ARG A 10 1.19 7.27 -4.09
N GLY A 11 0.93 7.68 -5.32
CA GLY A 11 -0.41 7.98 -5.82
C GLY A 11 -0.38 8.07 -7.34
N LYS A 12 -1.54 7.93 -7.97
CA LYS A 12 -1.64 8.13 -9.41
C LYS A 12 -1.81 9.60 -9.74
N GLU A 13 -0.97 10.10 -10.62
CA GLU A 13 -1.12 11.45 -11.17
C GLU A 13 -2.49 11.60 -11.84
N LYS A 14 -3.16 12.69 -11.52
CA LYS A 14 -4.54 12.94 -11.94
C LYS A 14 -4.73 12.96 -13.46
N ASN A 15 -3.76 13.51 -14.18
CA ASN A 15 -3.87 13.70 -15.64
C ASN A 15 -3.38 12.48 -16.43
N SER A 16 -2.29 11.84 -16.01
CA SER A 16 -1.65 10.75 -16.78
C SER A 16 -1.97 9.35 -16.24
N GLY A 17 -2.43 9.25 -15.00
CA GLY A 17 -2.62 7.97 -14.32
C GLY A 17 -1.32 7.24 -13.97
N LYS A 18 -0.16 7.88 -14.13
CA LYS A 18 1.14 7.30 -13.77
C LYS A 18 1.34 7.31 -12.25
N TRP A 19 1.98 6.29 -11.75
CA TRP A 19 2.40 6.26 -10.34
C TRP A 19 3.51 7.26 -10.08
N ILE A 20 3.30 8.09 -9.05
CA ILE A 20 4.27 9.05 -8.52
C ILE A 20 4.61 8.65 -7.09
N TYR A 21 5.88 8.77 -6.72
CA TYR A 21 6.41 8.40 -5.40
C TYR A 21 7.11 9.61 -4.77
N GLY A 22 6.92 9.83 -3.49
CA GLY A 22 7.54 10.95 -2.78
C GLY A 22 6.83 11.33 -1.48
N ASP A 23 6.97 12.59 -1.11
CA ASP A 23 6.34 13.16 0.08
C ASP A 23 4.91 13.62 -0.22
N LEU A 24 3.97 13.23 0.63
CA LEU A 24 2.57 13.63 0.50
C LEU A 24 2.35 15.04 1.09
N ARG A 25 1.68 15.89 0.32
CA ARG A 25 1.32 17.25 0.73
C ARG A 25 -0.15 17.55 0.50
N HIS A 26 -0.74 18.28 1.44
CA HIS A 26 -2.04 18.92 1.32
C HIS A 26 -1.83 20.36 0.89
N ILE A 27 -2.36 20.74 -0.25
CA ILE A 27 -2.25 22.11 -0.81
C ILE A 27 -3.66 22.70 -0.89
N SER A 28 -3.84 23.91 -0.35
CA SER A 28 -5.13 24.58 -0.43
C SER A 28 -5.60 24.75 -1.88
N ASP A 29 -6.86 24.43 -2.15
CA ASP A 29 -7.50 24.63 -3.45
C ASP A 29 -7.99 26.07 -3.66
N GLY A 30 -7.81 26.93 -2.65
CA GLY A 30 -8.27 28.32 -2.68
C GLY A 30 -9.77 28.52 -2.42
N CYS A 31 -10.52 27.44 -2.25
CA CYS A 31 -11.99 27.47 -2.03
C CYS A 31 -12.41 26.90 -0.67
N GLY A 32 -11.47 26.72 0.23
CA GLY A 32 -11.71 26.18 1.57
C GLY A 32 -11.50 24.67 1.69
N GLY A 33 -11.07 24.01 0.61
CA GLY A 33 -10.63 22.62 0.56
C GLY A 33 -9.13 22.51 0.29
N TYR A 34 -8.70 21.28 -0.04
CA TYR A 34 -7.33 21.02 -0.45
C TYR A 34 -7.25 19.85 -1.44
N ILE A 35 -6.20 19.89 -2.24
CA ILE A 35 -5.80 18.81 -3.13
C ILE A 35 -4.62 18.07 -2.52
N LEU A 36 -4.47 16.80 -2.89
CA LEU A 36 -3.32 16.00 -2.52
C LEU A 36 -2.29 16.03 -3.64
N CYS A 37 -1.05 16.34 -3.27
CA CYS A 37 0.09 16.34 -4.19
C CYS A 37 1.20 15.45 -3.63
N ILE A 38 1.97 14.84 -4.55
CA ILE A 38 3.21 14.12 -4.20
C ILE A 38 4.39 14.89 -4.78
N VAL A 39 5.37 15.14 -3.92
CA VAL A 39 6.63 15.78 -4.30
C VAL A 39 7.67 14.68 -4.49
N ASP A 40 8.15 14.52 -5.72
CA ASP A 40 9.23 13.58 -6.03
C ASP A 40 10.57 14.14 -5.59
N ASN A 41 11.11 13.60 -4.53
CA ASN A 41 12.41 13.98 -3.97
C ASN A 41 13.59 13.19 -4.54
N THR A 42 13.35 12.25 -5.47
CA THR A 42 14.39 11.32 -5.96
C THR A 42 15.49 12.01 -6.76
N ASN A 43 15.22 13.16 -7.35
CA ASN A 43 16.14 13.84 -8.24
C ASN A 43 16.93 15.00 -7.61
N GLY A 44 16.71 15.34 -6.35
CA GLY A 44 17.50 16.33 -5.58
C GLY A 44 17.73 17.71 -6.24
N ARG A 45 17.09 17.98 -7.38
CA ARG A 45 17.33 19.16 -8.24
C ARG A 45 16.10 20.01 -8.51
N ASN A 46 14.93 19.57 -8.15
CA ASN A 46 13.72 20.33 -8.39
C ASN A 46 13.36 21.12 -7.14
N ASN A 47 13.56 22.42 -7.19
CA ASN A 47 12.97 23.37 -6.25
C ASN A 47 11.42 23.45 -6.41
N ASP A 48 10.81 22.49 -7.08
CA ASP A 48 9.38 22.41 -7.20
C ASP A 48 8.80 21.82 -5.91
N VAL A 49 8.48 22.70 -5.01
CA VAL A 49 7.85 22.38 -3.72
C VAL A 49 6.35 22.13 -3.83
N THR A 50 5.75 22.29 -5.00
CA THR A 50 4.31 22.13 -5.19
C THR A 50 3.90 20.68 -5.39
N GLY A 51 4.72 19.90 -6.09
CA GLY A 51 4.45 18.52 -6.39
C GLY A 51 3.40 18.33 -7.48
N VAL A 52 3.05 17.08 -7.71
CA VAL A 52 2.10 16.64 -8.72
C VAL A 52 0.78 16.24 -8.06
N GLU A 53 -0.33 16.80 -8.54
CA GLU A 53 -1.66 16.43 -8.04
C GLU A 53 -1.96 14.96 -8.34
N VAL A 54 -2.39 14.24 -7.31
CA VAL A 54 -2.73 12.81 -7.39
C VAL A 54 -4.20 12.56 -7.09
N ILE A 55 -4.71 11.45 -7.59
CA ILE A 55 -6.05 10.96 -7.30
C ILE A 55 -6.07 10.48 -5.85
N PRO A 56 -6.87 11.09 -4.95
CA PRO A 56 -6.81 10.82 -3.51
C PRO A 56 -7.01 9.35 -3.15
N GLU A 57 -7.92 8.66 -3.83
CA GLU A 57 -8.25 7.26 -3.56
C GLU A 57 -7.09 6.30 -3.89
N THR A 58 -6.11 6.74 -4.66
CA THR A 58 -4.94 5.95 -5.04
C THR A 58 -3.75 6.15 -4.10
N VAL A 59 -3.84 7.10 -3.18
CA VAL A 59 -2.74 7.40 -2.26
C VAL A 59 -2.56 6.24 -1.28
N GLY A 60 -1.33 5.75 -1.20
CA GLY A 60 -0.93 4.70 -0.26
C GLY A 60 0.42 4.98 0.35
N GLN A 61 0.58 4.63 1.61
CA GLN A 61 1.84 4.78 2.33
C GLN A 61 2.71 3.54 2.17
N PHE A 62 4.02 3.73 2.06
CA PHE A 62 5.00 2.65 2.19
C PHE A 62 4.94 2.07 3.61
N THR A 63 4.83 0.78 3.71
CA THR A 63 4.70 0.07 5.00
C THR A 63 6.00 0.05 5.82
N GLY A 64 7.13 0.43 5.20
CA GLY A 64 8.46 0.30 5.80
C GLY A 64 9.12 -1.04 5.55
N LEU A 65 8.44 -1.97 4.89
CA LEU A 65 8.92 -3.34 4.67
C LEU A 65 8.95 -3.70 3.18
N PRO A 66 10.01 -4.41 2.74
CA PRO A 66 10.04 -5.03 1.42
C PRO A 66 9.34 -6.39 1.44
N ASP A 67 8.94 -6.86 0.26
CA ASP A 67 8.53 -8.24 0.07
C ASP A 67 9.74 -9.20 -0.02
N LYS A 68 9.50 -10.49 -0.27
CA LYS A 68 10.56 -11.51 -0.38
C LYS A 68 11.58 -11.22 -1.50
N ASN A 69 11.24 -10.41 -2.49
CA ASN A 69 12.09 -10.05 -3.63
C ASN A 69 12.74 -8.65 -3.46
N GLY A 70 12.54 -7.98 -2.32
CA GLY A 70 13.05 -6.64 -2.06
C GLY A 70 12.17 -5.52 -2.62
N VAL A 71 10.98 -5.84 -3.12
CA VAL A 71 10.01 -4.84 -3.62
C VAL A 71 9.35 -4.14 -2.43
N LYS A 72 9.33 -2.81 -2.44
CA LYS A 72 8.65 -2.02 -1.39
C LYS A 72 7.16 -2.32 -1.38
N ILE A 73 6.62 -2.61 -0.20
CA ILE A 73 5.20 -2.88 -0.01
C ILE A 73 4.47 -1.61 0.39
N PHE A 74 3.46 -1.24 -0.39
CA PHE A 74 2.60 -0.10 -0.13
C PHE A 74 1.19 -0.53 0.27
N GLU A 75 0.51 0.32 1.01
CA GLU A 75 -0.93 0.21 1.20
C GLU A 75 -1.64 0.13 -0.16
N GLY A 76 -2.61 -0.78 -0.29
CA GLY A 76 -3.28 -1.07 -1.56
C GLY A 76 -2.58 -2.11 -2.44
N ASP A 77 -1.38 -2.58 -2.08
CA ASP A 77 -0.76 -3.69 -2.80
C ASP A 77 -1.51 -4.99 -2.59
N ILE A 78 -1.55 -5.80 -3.64
CA ILE A 78 -2.02 -7.19 -3.59
C ILE A 78 -0.81 -8.09 -3.41
N VAL A 79 -0.83 -8.89 -2.38
CA VAL A 79 0.24 -9.82 -2.06
C VAL A 79 -0.25 -11.26 -2.09
N LYS A 80 0.65 -12.16 -2.46
CA LYS A 80 0.45 -13.59 -2.45
C LYS A 80 1.51 -14.24 -1.57
N GLY A 81 1.09 -15.10 -0.68
CA GLY A 81 1.99 -15.79 0.23
C GLY A 81 1.43 -17.11 0.71
N ILE A 82 2.23 -17.82 1.51
CA ILE A 82 1.83 -19.06 2.15
C ILE A 82 1.47 -18.74 3.61
N ALA A 83 0.25 -19.05 4.00
CA ALA A 83 -0.22 -18.94 5.36
C ALA A 83 -0.94 -20.22 5.76
N TYR A 84 -0.54 -20.80 6.91
CA TYR A 84 -1.14 -22.05 7.41
C TYR A 84 -1.13 -23.18 6.36
N SER A 85 0.00 -23.36 5.67
CA SER A 85 0.19 -24.37 4.61
C SER A 85 -0.70 -24.21 3.37
N ALA A 86 -1.29 -23.05 3.19
CA ALA A 86 -2.10 -22.72 2.01
C ALA A 86 -1.62 -21.41 1.36
N THR A 87 -1.64 -21.37 0.04
CA THR A 87 -1.41 -20.12 -0.69
C THR A 87 -2.61 -19.20 -0.51
N LYS A 88 -2.36 -17.98 -0.05
CA LYS A 88 -3.40 -16.95 0.16
C LYS A 88 -3.03 -15.68 -0.57
N THR A 89 -4.07 -15.00 -1.04
CA THR A 89 -3.97 -13.67 -1.64
C THR A 89 -4.66 -12.68 -0.72
N GLY A 90 -4.08 -11.52 -0.55
CA GLY A 90 -4.64 -10.48 0.30
C GLY A 90 -4.22 -9.08 -0.12
N VAL A 91 -4.85 -8.09 0.47
CA VAL A 91 -4.59 -6.68 0.26
C VAL A 91 -3.92 -6.07 1.48
N ILE A 92 -2.90 -5.27 1.24
CA ILE A 92 -2.24 -4.49 2.29
C ILE A 92 -3.14 -3.33 2.69
N VAL A 93 -3.48 -3.28 3.96
CA VAL A 93 -4.37 -2.28 4.55
C VAL A 93 -3.82 -1.76 5.87
N TRP A 94 -4.24 -0.55 6.24
CA TRP A 94 -4.10 -0.07 7.61
C TRP A 94 -5.19 -0.70 8.48
N ILE A 95 -4.82 -1.23 9.63
CA ILE A 95 -5.73 -1.88 10.58
C ILE A 95 -5.77 -1.00 11.84
N ASP A 96 -6.85 -0.25 12.00
CA ASP A 96 -7.02 0.71 13.10
C ASP A 96 -6.95 0.03 14.48
N GLU A 97 -7.56 -1.14 14.60
CA GLU A 97 -7.67 -1.88 15.86
C GLU A 97 -6.32 -2.24 16.48
N ILE A 98 -5.31 -2.40 15.64
CA ILE A 98 -3.95 -2.75 16.09
C ILE A 98 -2.93 -1.67 15.73
N SER A 99 -3.37 -0.55 15.16
CA SER A 99 -2.52 0.58 14.72
C SER A 99 -1.30 0.13 13.91
N SER A 100 -1.55 -0.70 12.90
CA SER A 100 -0.49 -1.29 12.07
C SER A 100 -0.99 -1.58 10.67
N PHE A 101 -0.06 -1.64 9.71
CA PHE A 101 -0.34 -2.27 8.43
C PHE A 101 -0.47 -3.78 8.59
N GLY A 102 -1.34 -4.38 7.81
CA GLY A 102 -1.55 -5.81 7.78
C GLY A 102 -2.06 -6.30 6.43
N VAL A 103 -2.33 -7.59 6.35
CA VAL A 103 -2.90 -8.23 5.16
C VAL A 103 -4.33 -8.62 5.45
N ARG A 104 -5.26 -8.14 4.65
CA ARG A 104 -6.64 -8.59 4.66
C ARG A 104 -6.83 -9.62 3.56
N TYR A 105 -7.03 -10.87 3.94
CA TYR A 105 -7.14 -11.97 2.99
C TYR A 105 -8.46 -11.94 2.22
N VAL A 106 -8.36 -12.25 0.93
CA VAL A 106 -9.53 -12.46 0.05
C VAL A 106 -10.27 -13.71 0.51
N ASN A 107 -11.61 -13.64 0.46
CA ASN A 107 -12.50 -14.73 0.87
C ASN A 107 -12.41 -15.13 2.35
N ALA A 108 -11.91 -14.24 3.20
CA ALA A 108 -12.00 -14.46 4.65
C ALA A 108 -13.48 -14.47 5.08
N PRO A 109 -13.87 -15.36 5.99
CA PRO A 109 -15.28 -15.46 6.44
C PRO A 109 -15.80 -14.17 7.06
N ASN A 110 -14.91 -13.37 7.64
CA ASN A 110 -15.20 -12.05 8.15
C ASN A 110 -14.03 -11.11 7.79
N PRO A 111 -14.12 -10.40 6.65
CA PRO A 111 -13.01 -9.56 6.18
C PRO A 111 -12.68 -8.37 7.09
N THR A 112 -13.55 -8.04 8.03
CA THR A 112 -13.34 -6.96 9.00
C THR A 112 -12.73 -7.45 10.31
N ALA A 113 -12.69 -8.75 10.57
CA ALA A 113 -12.10 -9.27 11.79
C ALA A 113 -10.56 -9.28 11.69
N TRP A 114 -9.91 -8.76 12.72
CA TRP A 114 -8.44 -8.78 12.83
C TRP A 114 -7.85 -10.20 12.77
N GLU A 115 -8.62 -11.20 13.17
CA GLU A 115 -8.26 -12.63 13.12
C GLU A 115 -8.00 -13.12 11.68
N ASN A 116 -8.57 -12.46 10.69
CA ASN A 116 -8.37 -12.74 9.27
C ASN A 116 -7.27 -11.89 8.63
N SER A 117 -6.57 -11.10 9.44
CA SER A 117 -5.49 -10.24 9.01
C SER A 117 -4.20 -10.66 9.70
N SER A 118 -3.13 -10.80 8.95
CA SER A 118 -1.79 -11.05 9.50
C SER A 118 -1.07 -9.73 9.67
N ILE A 119 -0.32 -9.60 10.76
CA ILE A 119 0.58 -8.47 10.91
C ILE A 119 1.62 -8.54 9.79
N LEU A 120 1.78 -7.45 9.05
CA LEU A 120 2.63 -7.39 7.86
C LEU A 120 4.06 -7.90 8.12
N ARG A 121 4.59 -7.65 9.30
CA ARG A 121 5.92 -8.13 9.70
C ARG A 121 6.05 -9.64 9.63
N CYS A 122 5.01 -10.37 9.98
CA CYS A 122 5.03 -11.84 9.90
C CYS A 122 5.00 -12.31 8.44
N VAL A 123 4.36 -11.52 7.56
CA VAL A 123 4.22 -11.83 6.15
C VAL A 123 5.50 -11.51 5.36
N SER A 124 6.24 -10.47 5.75
CA SER A 124 7.38 -9.96 4.97
C SER A 124 8.72 -10.54 5.38
N MET A 125 8.88 -10.98 6.62
CA MET A 125 10.22 -11.31 7.13
C MET A 125 10.73 -12.70 6.78
N GLY A 126 9.92 -13.58 6.19
CA GLY A 126 10.35 -14.90 5.74
C GLY A 126 11.07 -15.77 6.79
N LYS A 127 11.02 -15.36 8.08
CA LYS A 127 11.72 -16.04 9.17
C LYS A 127 11.02 -17.29 9.68
N THR A 128 9.79 -17.46 9.25
CA THR A 128 9.10 -18.75 9.31
C THR A 128 8.71 -19.04 7.89
N ASP A 129 9.03 -20.19 7.36
CA ASP A 129 8.75 -20.63 5.99
C ASP A 129 7.26 -20.52 5.60
N GLU A 130 6.43 -20.03 6.49
CA GLU A 130 4.98 -19.95 6.36
C GLU A 130 4.46 -18.62 5.79
N PHE A 131 5.29 -17.55 5.70
CA PHE A 131 4.80 -16.18 5.39
C PHE A 131 5.64 -15.40 4.39
N ALA A 132 6.24 -16.06 3.43
CA ALA A 132 6.92 -15.35 2.35
C ALA A 132 5.89 -14.71 1.41
N ALA A 133 5.68 -13.41 1.53
CA ALA A 133 4.78 -12.66 0.66
C ALA A 133 5.51 -12.07 -0.54
N GLU A 134 4.79 -11.98 -1.65
CA GLU A 134 5.22 -11.36 -2.89
C GLU A 134 4.16 -10.36 -3.35
N VAL A 135 4.58 -9.16 -3.69
CA VAL A 135 3.69 -8.19 -4.36
C VAL A 135 3.43 -8.66 -5.77
N ILE A 136 2.16 -8.90 -6.11
CA ILE A 136 1.73 -9.37 -7.43
C ILE A 136 0.97 -8.33 -8.23
N GLY A 137 0.62 -7.21 -7.62
CA GLY A 137 -0.12 -6.11 -8.22
C GLY A 137 -0.66 -5.16 -7.17
N ASN A 138 -1.65 -4.37 -7.52
CA ASN A 138 -2.34 -3.47 -6.60
C ASN A 138 -3.83 -3.34 -6.95
N ILE A 139 -4.64 -2.87 -5.99
CA ILE A 139 -6.10 -2.80 -6.15
C ILE A 139 -6.58 -1.83 -7.22
N HIS A 140 -5.72 -0.90 -7.65
CA HIS A 140 -6.08 0.13 -8.64
C HIS A 140 -5.78 -0.28 -10.08
N ASP A 141 -4.76 -1.11 -10.28
CA ASP A 141 -4.34 -1.58 -11.61
C ASP A 141 -4.82 -3.01 -11.91
N ASP A 142 -4.88 -3.85 -10.89
CA ASP A 142 -5.05 -5.31 -11.05
C ASP A 142 -6.19 -5.86 -10.15
N PRO A 143 -7.37 -5.22 -10.12
CA PRO A 143 -8.46 -5.66 -9.23
C PRO A 143 -8.93 -7.09 -9.51
N GLU A 144 -8.72 -7.59 -10.72
CA GLU A 144 -9.06 -8.97 -11.10
C GLU A 144 -8.28 -10.04 -10.33
N LEU A 145 -7.11 -9.69 -9.79
CA LEU A 145 -6.30 -10.60 -8.96
C LEU A 145 -7.00 -10.97 -7.64
N LEU A 146 -8.02 -10.23 -7.25
CA LEU A 146 -8.81 -10.50 -6.05
C LEU A 146 -9.93 -11.51 -6.29
N GLY A 147 -9.99 -12.13 -7.49
CA GLY A 147 -10.92 -13.22 -7.78
C GLY A 147 -12.34 -12.77 -8.14
N GLY A 148 -12.49 -11.95 -9.16
CA GLY A 148 -13.66 -11.91 -10.03
C GLY A 148 -15.01 -11.57 -9.43
N ASP A 149 -15.13 -11.14 -8.17
CA ASP A 149 -16.37 -10.57 -7.67
C ASP A 149 -16.29 -9.04 -7.78
N PRO A 150 -17.03 -8.43 -8.72
CA PRO A 150 -17.05 -6.96 -8.85
C PRO A 150 -17.65 -6.28 -7.62
N ASN A 151 -18.23 -7.01 -6.68
CA ASN A 151 -18.72 -6.50 -5.40
C ASN A 151 -17.78 -6.79 -4.21
N ALA A 152 -16.64 -7.43 -4.43
CA ALA A 152 -15.60 -7.59 -3.42
C ALA A 152 -14.81 -6.29 -3.20
N GLN A 153 -15.42 -5.13 -3.38
CA GLN A 153 -14.89 -3.86 -2.93
C GLN A 153 -14.95 -3.82 -1.41
N MET A 154 -13.79 -3.84 -0.84
CA MET A 154 -13.64 -3.57 0.58
C MET A 154 -13.92 -2.12 0.90
#